data_714beb99c8c3327ff96b9e0a62bb1021
#
_entry.id   714beb99c8c3327ff96b9e0a62bb1021
#
_cell.length_a   1.000
_cell.length_b   1.000
_cell.length_c   1.000
_cell.angle_alpha   90.00
_cell.angle_beta   90.00
_cell.angle_gamma   90.00
#
_symmetry.space_group_name_H-M   'P 1'
#
loop_
_entity.id
_entity.type
_entity.pdbx_description
1 polymer ?
#
loop_
_entity_poly.entity_id
_entity_poly.type
_entity_poly.pdbx_seq_one_letter_code
_entity_poly.pdbx_strand_id
1 'polypeptide(L)'
;MTKVLNPSSQRPERKRRGLLLRELLRMARQPIYWFCMVLAPLFCYVFFTTLMAKGLPQDLPLGIVDEDHTTTTRTLARNLDAFQATDIKYEFANVTEAREAVQKGEVYGFYLIPRGTTRLAQLQRVPTVSFFTNYSYLVAGSLIYRDMRMMSELASGAASRKVLYAKGATERQAMAFLQPVVIDMHAVANPYLNYNVYLSNVIIPGCLAIFIFMITVYSLGTELKFNTADDLMKRADGSI
;
A
#
# COMPACT_ATOMS: atom_id res chain seq x y z
N MET A 1 -20.44 60.92 15.54
CA MET A 1 -20.82 60.21 14.30
C MET A 1 -21.30 58.82 14.66
N THR A 2 -22.58 58.66 14.89
CA THR A 2 -23.21 57.39 15.28
C THR A 2 -23.57 56.62 14.01
N LYS A 3 -22.92 55.48 13.80
CA LYS A 3 -23.14 54.60 12.66
C LYS A 3 -24.51 53.93 12.82
N VAL A 4 -25.53 54.43 12.13
CA VAL A 4 -26.85 53.83 12.05
C VAL A 4 -26.73 52.50 11.33
N LEU A 5 -26.79 51.42 12.11
CA LEU A 5 -26.83 50.04 11.58
C LEU A 5 -28.15 49.83 10.86
N ASN A 6 -28.08 49.62 9.55
CA ASN A 6 -29.22 49.37 8.68
C ASN A 6 -29.89 48.02 9.05
N PRO A 7 -31.15 48.01 9.54
CA PRO A 7 -31.80 46.76 9.99
C PRO A 7 -32.11 45.77 8.86
N SER A 8 -31.97 46.15 7.60
CA SER A 8 -32.20 45.27 6.43
C SER A 8 -31.07 44.29 6.20
N SER A 9 -29.86 44.53 6.68
CA SER A 9 -28.70 43.63 6.49
C SER A 9 -28.69 42.41 7.43
N GLN A 10 -29.48 42.45 8.53
CA GLN A 10 -29.54 41.35 9.51
C GLN A 10 -30.60 40.28 9.19
N ARG A 11 -31.56 40.56 8.29
CA ARG A 11 -32.64 39.62 7.93
C ARG A 11 -32.16 38.34 7.25
N PRO A 12 -31.21 38.37 6.29
CA PRO A 12 -30.76 37.15 5.60
C PRO A 12 -29.97 36.22 6.52
N GLU A 13 -29.16 36.76 7.44
CA GLU A 13 -28.38 35.93 8.38
C GLU A 13 -29.27 35.21 9.40
N ARG A 14 -30.32 35.86 9.89
CA ARG A 14 -31.23 35.25 10.85
C ARG A 14 -32.07 34.12 10.25
N LYS A 15 -32.47 34.25 8.98
CA LYS A 15 -33.16 33.21 8.20
C LYS A 15 -32.25 32.01 7.91
N ARG A 16 -31.00 32.25 7.51
CA ARG A 16 -29.97 31.20 7.29
C ARG A 16 -29.66 30.41 8.56
N ARG A 17 -29.54 31.09 9.71
CA ARG A 17 -29.39 30.43 11.04
C ARG A 17 -30.57 29.55 11.40
N GLY A 18 -31.79 29.98 11.10
CA GLY A 18 -33.00 29.18 11.34
C GLY A 18 -33.06 27.93 10.47
N LEU A 19 -32.59 28.02 9.22
CA LEU A 19 -32.51 26.88 8.29
C LEU A 19 -31.44 25.87 8.71
N LEU A 20 -30.25 26.35 9.05
CA LEU A 20 -29.18 25.52 9.57
C LEU A 20 -29.57 24.78 10.86
N LEU A 21 -30.23 25.48 11.79
CA LEU A 21 -30.66 24.87 13.04
C LEU A 21 -31.70 23.76 12.81
N ARG A 22 -32.65 23.98 11.87
CA ARG A 22 -33.64 22.96 11.48
C ARG A 22 -32.94 21.70 10.94
N GLU A 23 -32.00 21.87 10.00
CA GLU A 23 -31.28 20.75 9.40
C GLU A 23 -30.42 20.01 10.42
N LEU A 24 -29.72 20.74 11.30
CA LEU A 24 -28.97 20.15 12.40
C LEU A 24 -29.84 19.34 13.36
N LEU A 25 -31.02 19.88 13.74
CA LEU A 25 -31.97 19.17 14.62
C LEU A 25 -32.56 17.94 13.92
N ARG A 26 -32.81 18.03 12.61
CA ARG A 26 -33.27 16.89 11.80
C ARG A 26 -32.21 15.80 11.73
N MET A 27 -30.95 16.17 11.44
CA MET A 27 -29.82 15.26 11.44
C MET A 27 -29.63 14.58 12.81
N ALA A 28 -29.78 15.35 13.90
CA ALA A 28 -29.64 14.81 15.25
C ALA A 28 -30.75 13.82 15.66
N ARG A 29 -31.95 13.92 15.04
CA ARG A 29 -33.09 13.03 15.34
C ARG A 29 -33.12 11.73 14.53
N GLN A 30 -32.40 11.65 13.42
CA GLN A 30 -32.41 10.48 12.54
C GLN A 30 -31.16 9.63 12.70
N PRO A 31 -31.28 8.32 13.03
CA PRO A 31 -30.13 7.47 13.33
C PRO A 31 -29.18 7.27 12.15
N ILE A 32 -29.68 7.39 10.91
CA ILE A 32 -28.87 7.25 9.71
C ILE A 32 -27.78 8.32 9.58
N TYR A 33 -28.09 9.57 10.01
CA TYR A 33 -27.08 10.63 10.00
C TYR A 33 -26.01 10.39 11.06
N TRP A 34 -26.38 9.92 12.25
CA TRP A 34 -25.42 9.52 13.29
C TRP A 34 -24.50 8.40 12.81
N PHE A 35 -25.07 7.41 12.14
CA PHE A 35 -24.28 6.33 11.54
C PHE A 35 -23.27 6.88 10.54
N CYS A 36 -23.72 7.65 9.53
CA CYS A 36 -22.86 8.13 8.46
C CYS A 36 -21.90 9.26 8.87
N MET A 37 -22.26 10.11 9.84
CA MET A 37 -21.42 11.24 10.26
C MET A 37 -20.41 10.89 11.35
N VAL A 38 -20.73 9.94 12.22
CA VAL A 38 -19.91 9.63 13.39
C VAL A 38 -19.40 8.19 13.36
N LEU A 39 -20.31 7.22 13.31
CA LEU A 39 -19.94 5.82 13.48
C LEU A 39 -19.14 5.28 12.30
N ALA A 40 -19.55 5.54 11.07
CA ALA A 40 -18.88 5.05 9.88
C ALA A 40 -17.50 5.70 9.67
N PRO A 41 -17.30 7.03 9.78
CA PRO A 41 -15.98 7.64 9.75
C PRO A 41 -15.04 7.13 10.84
N LEU A 42 -15.54 7.00 12.07
CA LEU A 42 -14.75 6.46 13.19
C LEU A 42 -14.35 5.01 12.93
N PHE A 43 -15.27 4.19 12.45
CA PHE A 43 -15.00 2.82 12.07
C PHE A 43 -13.94 2.76 10.94
N CYS A 44 -14.09 3.56 9.89
CA CYS A 44 -13.10 3.61 8.81
C CYS A 44 -11.73 4.03 9.32
N TYR A 45 -11.66 5.04 10.19
CA TYR A 45 -10.40 5.49 10.77
C TYR A 45 -9.72 4.36 11.56
N VAL A 46 -10.43 3.74 12.49
CA VAL A 46 -9.89 2.65 13.31
C VAL A 46 -9.52 1.45 12.44
N PHE A 47 -10.40 1.07 11.51
CA PHE A 47 -10.19 -0.08 10.63
C PHE A 47 -8.94 0.10 9.75
N PHE A 48 -8.80 1.21 9.03
CA PHE A 48 -7.66 1.40 8.13
C PHE A 48 -6.34 1.59 8.88
N THR A 49 -6.34 2.26 10.02
CA THR A 49 -5.13 2.41 10.83
C THR A 49 -4.68 1.10 11.46
N THR A 50 -5.60 0.23 11.88
CA THR A 50 -5.26 -1.08 12.44
C THR A 50 -4.92 -2.11 11.37
N LEU A 51 -5.65 -2.14 10.25
CA LEU A 51 -5.42 -3.06 9.15
C LEU A 51 -4.00 -2.94 8.58
N MET A 52 -3.51 -1.71 8.48
CA MET A 52 -2.19 -1.40 7.92
C MET A 52 -1.12 -1.13 8.98
N ALA A 53 -1.36 -1.50 10.25
CA ALA A 53 -0.44 -1.21 11.36
C ALA A 53 0.97 -1.77 11.13
N LYS A 54 1.09 -2.92 10.46
CA LYS A 54 2.38 -3.52 10.08
C LYS A 54 3.06 -2.87 8.87
N GLY A 55 2.42 -1.89 8.21
CA GLY A 55 2.93 -1.22 7.02
C GLY A 55 2.72 -2.05 5.75
N LEU A 56 3.80 -2.52 5.14
CA LEU A 56 3.74 -3.41 3.98
C LEU A 56 3.43 -4.85 4.41
N PRO A 57 2.77 -5.65 3.55
CA PRO A 57 2.68 -7.09 3.74
C PRO A 57 4.08 -7.70 3.89
N GLN A 58 4.24 -8.55 4.90
CA GLN A 58 5.48 -9.24 5.24
C GLN A 58 5.23 -10.75 5.22
N ASP A 59 6.30 -11.54 5.17
CA ASP A 59 6.23 -12.99 5.27
C ASP A 59 5.26 -13.60 4.24
N LEU A 60 5.36 -13.17 2.98
CA LEU A 60 4.53 -13.69 1.89
C LEU A 60 4.97 -15.12 1.56
N PRO A 61 4.06 -16.13 1.64
CA PRO A 61 4.41 -17.50 1.38
C PRO A 61 4.85 -17.73 -0.06
N LEU A 62 6.06 -18.27 -0.20
CA LEU A 62 6.68 -18.61 -1.46
C LEU A 62 7.15 -20.05 -1.49
N GLY A 63 7.37 -20.55 -2.70
CA GLY A 63 7.98 -21.83 -2.94
C GLY A 63 9.39 -21.69 -3.52
N ILE A 64 10.15 -22.78 -3.44
CA ILE A 64 11.40 -22.94 -4.13
C ILE A 64 11.45 -24.29 -4.82
N VAL A 65 11.99 -24.32 -6.04
CA VAL A 65 12.36 -25.51 -6.79
C VAL A 65 13.87 -25.46 -6.97
N ASP A 66 14.62 -26.20 -6.17
CA ASP A 66 16.08 -26.31 -6.29
C ASP A 66 16.44 -27.61 -7.01
N GLU A 67 16.81 -27.49 -8.28
CA GLU A 67 17.27 -28.64 -9.07
C GLU A 67 18.79 -28.92 -8.95
N ASP A 68 19.54 -28.04 -8.32
CA ASP A 68 21.01 -28.15 -8.18
C ASP A 68 21.41 -28.83 -6.87
N HIS A 69 20.57 -28.74 -5.82
CA HIS A 69 20.69 -29.40 -4.52
C HIS A 69 22.06 -29.25 -3.84
N THR A 70 22.72 -28.11 -3.99
CA THR A 70 24.03 -27.87 -3.43
C THR A 70 24.00 -27.05 -2.14
N THR A 71 25.14 -26.99 -1.43
CA THR A 71 25.28 -26.11 -0.27
C THR A 71 25.18 -24.64 -0.64
N THR A 72 25.58 -24.27 -1.86
CA THR A 72 25.52 -22.93 -2.42
C THR A 72 24.06 -22.51 -2.65
N THR A 73 23.26 -23.40 -3.25
CA THR A 73 21.83 -23.11 -3.53
C THR A 73 21.00 -23.06 -2.25
N ARG A 74 21.31 -23.89 -1.26
CA ARG A 74 20.68 -23.79 0.08
C ARG A 74 21.02 -22.49 0.81
N THR A 75 22.25 -21.98 0.62
CA THR A 75 22.62 -20.67 1.17
C THR A 75 21.89 -19.54 0.44
N LEU A 76 21.73 -19.66 -0.88
CA LEU A 76 20.95 -18.71 -1.68
C LEU A 76 19.48 -18.67 -1.22
N ALA A 77 18.87 -19.86 -1.03
CA ALA A 77 17.50 -19.97 -0.53
C ALA A 77 17.33 -19.30 0.85
N ARG A 78 18.24 -19.55 1.79
CA ARG A 78 18.23 -18.90 3.11
C ARG A 78 18.41 -17.39 3.03
N ASN A 79 19.22 -16.90 2.13
CA ASN A 79 19.39 -15.46 1.94
C ASN A 79 18.14 -14.81 1.32
N LEU A 80 17.44 -15.50 0.43
CA LEU A 80 16.15 -15.07 -0.11
C LEU A 80 15.07 -15.03 0.96
N ASP A 81 15.04 -16.04 1.81
CA ASP A 81 14.10 -16.16 2.96
C ASP A 81 14.33 -15.07 4.03
N ALA A 82 15.52 -14.52 4.11
CA ALA A 82 15.86 -13.46 5.07
C ALA A 82 15.32 -12.07 4.69
N PHE A 83 14.72 -11.90 3.52
CA PHE A 83 14.12 -10.63 3.12
C PHE A 83 12.73 -10.44 3.74
N GLN A 84 12.38 -9.20 4.02
CA GLN A 84 11.19 -8.84 4.78
C GLN A 84 9.86 -9.30 4.15
N ALA A 85 9.76 -9.30 2.84
CA ALA A 85 8.53 -9.69 2.16
C ALA A 85 8.48 -11.18 1.79
N THR A 86 9.60 -11.90 1.90
CA THR A 86 9.77 -13.28 1.42
C THR A 86 9.75 -14.26 2.58
N ASP A 87 8.91 -15.30 2.48
CA ASP A 87 8.87 -16.43 3.42
C ASP A 87 8.83 -17.73 2.60
N ILE A 88 9.96 -18.43 2.49
CA ILE A 88 10.06 -19.68 1.70
C ILE A 88 9.55 -20.84 2.53
N LYS A 89 8.25 -21.11 2.44
CA LYS A 89 7.58 -22.17 3.21
C LYS A 89 7.65 -23.55 2.56
N TYR A 90 7.71 -23.60 1.23
CA TYR A 90 7.54 -24.84 0.49
C TYR A 90 8.73 -25.08 -0.43
N GLU A 91 9.28 -26.30 -0.33
CA GLU A 91 10.26 -26.81 -1.28
C GLU A 91 9.55 -27.84 -2.17
N PHE A 92 9.45 -27.55 -3.46
CA PHE A 92 8.75 -28.36 -4.45
C PHE A 92 9.74 -29.23 -5.23
N ALA A 93 9.34 -30.45 -5.54
CA ALA A 93 10.18 -31.36 -6.30
C ALA A 93 10.36 -30.96 -7.78
N ASN A 94 9.38 -30.23 -8.33
CA ASN A 94 9.40 -29.81 -9.73
C ASN A 94 8.57 -28.56 -9.98
N VAL A 95 8.76 -27.96 -11.16
CA VAL A 95 8.07 -26.74 -11.60
C VAL A 95 6.54 -26.94 -11.72
N THR A 96 6.09 -28.15 -12.08
CA THR A 96 4.66 -28.43 -12.28
C THR A 96 3.92 -28.35 -10.93
N GLU A 97 4.46 -28.97 -9.93
CA GLU A 97 3.93 -28.93 -8.55
C GLU A 97 3.89 -27.48 -8.01
N ALA A 98 4.99 -26.76 -8.18
CA ALA A 98 5.06 -25.35 -7.78
C ALA A 98 4.02 -24.46 -8.50
N ARG A 99 3.79 -24.70 -9.80
CA ARG A 99 2.75 -23.99 -10.57
C ARG A 99 1.34 -24.29 -10.06
N GLU A 100 1.07 -25.55 -9.75
CA GLU A 100 -0.23 -25.92 -9.17
C GLU A 100 -0.48 -25.25 -7.83
N ALA A 101 0.52 -25.16 -6.96
CA ALA A 101 0.44 -24.45 -5.69
C ALA A 101 0.15 -22.94 -5.88
N VAL A 102 0.77 -22.31 -6.89
CA VAL A 102 0.46 -20.91 -7.25
C VAL A 102 -0.97 -20.78 -7.79
N GLN A 103 -1.45 -21.71 -8.60
CA GLN A 103 -2.81 -21.69 -9.13
C GLN A 103 -3.86 -21.90 -8.04
N LYS A 104 -3.57 -22.74 -7.06
CA LYS A 104 -4.42 -22.95 -5.88
C LYS A 104 -4.39 -21.78 -4.88
N GLY A 105 -3.44 -20.86 -5.03
CA GLY A 105 -3.27 -19.71 -4.12
C GLY A 105 -2.58 -20.08 -2.80
N GLU A 106 -1.92 -21.23 -2.72
CA GLU A 106 -1.14 -21.66 -1.55
C GLU A 106 0.14 -20.84 -1.37
N VAL A 107 0.74 -20.42 -2.51
CA VAL A 107 1.89 -19.53 -2.57
C VAL A 107 1.67 -18.42 -3.61
N TYR A 108 2.27 -17.26 -3.39
CA TYR A 108 2.21 -16.13 -4.32
C TYR A 108 3.13 -16.30 -5.53
N GLY A 109 4.16 -17.13 -5.40
CA GLY A 109 5.12 -17.42 -6.45
C GLY A 109 6.16 -18.44 -5.99
N PHE A 110 7.10 -18.75 -6.87
CA PHE A 110 8.22 -19.65 -6.55
C PHE A 110 9.50 -19.28 -7.28
N TYR A 111 10.62 -19.63 -6.69
CA TYR A 111 11.94 -19.53 -7.28
C TYR A 111 12.33 -20.86 -7.91
N LEU A 112 12.91 -20.80 -9.13
CA LEU A 112 13.51 -21.94 -9.79
C LEU A 112 15.01 -21.73 -9.87
N ILE A 113 15.76 -22.62 -9.24
CA ILE A 113 17.21 -22.72 -9.32
C ILE A 113 17.53 -23.91 -10.24
N PRO A 114 17.97 -23.66 -11.49
CA PRO A 114 18.21 -24.74 -12.43
C PRO A 114 19.49 -25.52 -12.11
N ARG A 115 19.57 -26.72 -12.64
CA ARG A 115 20.77 -27.59 -12.53
C ARG A 115 22.01 -26.90 -13.07
N GLY A 116 23.13 -27.06 -12.37
CA GLY A 116 24.40 -26.48 -12.77
C GLY A 116 24.59 -25.01 -12.36
N THR A 117 23.67 -24.42 -11.60
CA THR A 117 23.79 -23.05 -11.05
C THR A 117 25.10 -22.86 -10.30
N THR A 118 25.45 -23.77 -9.41
CA THR A 118 26.72 -23.73 -8.65
C THR A 118 27.95 -23.86 -9.56
N ARG A 119 27.86 -24.72 -10.54
CA ARG A 119 28.97 -24.91 -11.51
C ARG A 119 29.20 -23.64 -12.34
N LEU A 120 28.13 -23.01 -12.81
CA LEU A 120 28.25 -21.75 -13.55
C LEU A 120 28.86 -20.64 -12.69
N ALA A 121 28.43 -20.54 -11.42
CA ALA A 121 29.00 -19.58 -10.47
C ALA A 121 30.51 -19.83 -10.23
N GLN A 122 30.93 -21.08 -10.08
CA GLN A 122 32.36 -21.46 -9.95
C GLN A 122 33.17 -21.13 -11.19
N LEU A 123 32.60 -21.27 -12.40
CA LEU A 123 33.23 -20.90 -13.64
C LEU A 123 33.18 -19.39 -13.95
N GLN A 124 32.78 -18.57 -12.98
CA GLN A 124 32.60 -17.12 -13.13
C GLN A 124 31.63 -16.73 -14.26
N ARG A 125 30.71 -17.62 -14.60
CA ARG A 125 29.58 -17.35 -15.48
C ARG A 125 28.38 -16.94 -14.65
N VAL A 126 27.51 -16.13 -15.24
CA VAL A 126 26.29 -15.63 -14.53
C VAL A 126 25.22 -16.73 -14.53
N PRO A 127 24.91 -17.35 -13.38
CA PRO A 127 23.78 -18.27 -13.30
C PRO A 127 22.47 -17.49 -13.35
N THR A 128 21.44 -18.11 -13.93
CA THR A 128 20.10 -17.51 -13.98
C THR A 128 19.19 -18.22 -13.00
N VAL A 129 18.66 -17.48 -12.03
CA VAL A 129 17.56 -17.92 -11.15
C VAL A 129 16.28 -17.30 -11.67
N SER A 130 15.27 -18.13 -11.93
CA SER A 130 13.99 -17.66 -12.45
C SER A 130 12.98 -17.49 -11.32
N PHE A 131 12.17 -16.44 -11.41
CA PHE A 131 11.08 -16.19 -10.49
C PHE A 131 9.75 -16.23 -11.24
N PHE A 132 8.82 -17.03 -10.74
CA PHE A 132 7.48 -17.17 -11.26
C PHE A 132 6.48 -16.64 -10.23
N THR A 133 5.61 -15.72 -10.61
CA THR A 133 4.62 -15.12 -9.71
C THR A 133 3.28 -14.98 -10.40
N ASN A 134 2.22 -14.98 -9.60
CA ASN A 134 0.89 -14.67 -10.07
C ASN A 134 0.62 -13.17 -9.93
N TYR A 135 0.65 -12.45 -11.04
CA TYR A 135 0.40 -11.01 -11.07
C TYR A 135 -1.06 -10.60 -10.78
N SER A 136 -1.98 -11.54 -10.59
CA SER A 136 -3.30 -11.20 -10.04
C SER A 136 -3.19 -10.60 -8.64
N TYR A 137 -2.11 -10.89 -7.93
CA TYR A 137 -1.75 -10.29 -6.64
C TYR A 137 -0.65 -9.23 -6.82
N LEU A 138 -1.00 -8.11 -7.45
CA LEU A 138 -0.06 -7.07 -7.88
C LEU A 138 0.88 -6.60 -6.74
N VAL A 139 0.33 -6.36 -5.55
CA VAL A 139 1.11 -5.87 -4.40
C VAL A 139 2.12 -6.93 -3.95
N ALA A 140 1.68 -8.17 -3.72
CA ALA A 140 2.56 -9.26 -3.32
C ALA A 140 3.66 -9.51 -4.37
N GLY A 141 3.29 -9.63 -5.64
CA GLY A 141 4.24 -9.84 -6.74
C GLY A 141 5.28 -8.74 -6.85
N SER A 142 4.89 -7.47 -6.68
CA SER A 142 5.81 -6.33 -6.75
C SER A 142 6.80 -6.29 -5.58
N LEU A 143 6.36 -6.62 -4.38
CA LEU A 143 7.21 -6.66 -3.18
C LEU A 143 8.26 -7.77 -3.29
N ILE A 144 7.84 -8.98 -3.68
CA ILE A 144 8.73 -10.11 -3.86
C ILE A 144 9.73 -9.85 -5.00
N TYR A 145 9.27 -9.27 -6.12
CA TYR A 145 10.16 -8.88 -7.22
C TYR A 145 11.23 -7.87 -6.78
N ARG A 146 10.86 -6.90 -5.95
CA ARG A 146 11.81 -5.94 -5.36
C ARG A 146 12.88 -6.65 -4.53
N ASP A 147 12.47 -7.57 -3.66
CA ASP A 147 13.40 -8.31 -2.79
C ASP A 147 14.33 -9.20 -3.62
N MET A 148 13.79 -9.87 -4.66
CA MET A 148 14.60 -10.65 -5.59
C MET A 148 15.62 -9.80 -6.35
N ARG A 149 15.21 -8.63 -6.83
CA ARG A 149 16.12 -7.70 -7.51
C ARG A 149 17.24 -7.25 -6.59
N MET A 150 16.92 -6.87 -5.37
CA MET A 150 17.89 -6.48 -4.33
C MET A 150 18.87 -7.63 -4.05
N MET A 151 18.37 -8.86 -3.91
CA MET A 151 19.21 -10.05 -3.74
C MET A 151 20.16 -10.25 -4.92
N SER A 152 19.68 -10.12 -6.15
CA SER A 152 20.51 -10.24 -7.36
C SER A 152 21.61 -9.19 -7.40
N GLU A 153 21.31 -7.94 -7.04
CA GLU A 153 22.29 -6.85 -6.99
C GLU A 153 23.35 -7.10 -5.90
N LEU A 154 22.93 -7.54 -4.70
CA LEU A 154 23.84 -7.88 -3.61
C LEU A 154 24.73 -9.09 -3.93
N ALA A 155 24.16 -10.15 -4.52
CA ALA A 155 24.90 -11.33 -4.93
C ALA A 155 25.93 -11.01 -6.01
N SER A 156 25.55 -10.20 -7.00
CA SER A 156 26.44 -9.75 -8.08
C SER A 156 27.58 -8.87 -7.54
N GLY A 157 27.25 -7.94 -6.62
CA GLY A 157 28.24 -7.11 -5.94
C GLY A 157 29.22 -7.93 -5.11
N ALA A 158 28.74 -8.91 -4.35
CA ALA A 158 29.58 -9.80 -3.56
C ALA A 158 30.52 -10.66 -4.43
N ALA A 159 30.01 -11.20 -5.53
CA ALA A 159 30.81 -11.98 -6.48
C ALA A 159 31.90 -11.11 -7.12
N SER A 160 31.54 -9.94 -7.61
CA SER A 160 32.48 -8.98 -8.22
C SER A 160 33.55 -8.50 -7.22
N ARG A 161 33.17 -8.23 -5.98
CA ARG A 161 34.07 -7.88 -4.91
C ARG A 161 35.12 -8.97 -4.65
N LYS A 162 34.67 -10.24 -4.61
CA LYS A 162 35.58 -11.39 -4.45
C LYS A 162 36.61 -11.48 -5.60
N VAL A 163 36.17 -11.24 -6.84
CA VAL A 163 37.06 -11.21 -8.00
C VAL A 163 38.08 -10.06 -7.94
N LEU A 164 37.68 -8.87 -7.52
CA LEU A 164 38.58 -7.72 -7.37
C LEU A 164 39.64 -7.96 -6.28
N TYR A 165 39.24 -8.56 -5.16
CA TYR A 165 40.19 -8.94 -4.12
C TYR A 165 41.20 -10.00 -4.59
N ALA A 166 40.76 -10.99 -5.35
CA ALA A 166 41.66 -11.99 -5.95
C ALA A 166 42.67 -11.37 -6.93
N LYS A 167 42.32 -10.20 -7.51
CA LYS A 167 43.23 -9.39 -8.34
C LYS A 167 44.10 -8.40 -7.56
N GLY A 168 44.07 -8.44 -6.25
CA GLY A 168 44.90 -7.58 -5.39
C GLY A 168 44.31 -6.17 -5.13
N ALA A 169 43.04 -5.93 -5.47
CA ALA A 169 42.42 -4.65 -5.18
C ALA A 169 42.22 -4.47 -3.64
N THR A 170 42.47 -3.27 -3.15
CA THR A 170 42.13 -2.90 -1.77
C THR A 170 40.59 -2.72 -1.64
N GLU A 171 40.10 -2.78 -0.40
CA GLU A 171 38.66 -2.59 -0.14
C GLU A 171 38.11 -1.26 -0.70
N ARG A 172 38.88 -0.18 -0.55
CA ARG A 172 38.49 1.14 -1.07
C ARG A 172 38.41 1.14 -2.60
N GLN A 173 39.35 0.50 -3.28
CA GLN A 173 39.34 0.39 -4.74
C GLN A 173 38.20 -0.50 -5.23
N ALA A 174 37.96 -1.62 -4.55
CA ALA A 174 36.84 -2.50 -4.90
C ALA A 174 35.49 -1.81 -4.74
N MET A 175 35.30 -1.08 -3.63
CA MET A 175 34.05 -0.33 -3.38
C MET A 175 33.86 0.82 -4.39
N ALA A 176 34.91 1.58 -4.70
CA ALA A 176 34.84 2.66 -5.70
C ALA A 176 34.50 2.13 -7.11
N PHE A 177 34.94 0.92 -7.44
CA PHE A 177 34.64 0.30 -8.72
C PHE A 177 33.21 -0.28 -8.78
N LEU A 178 32.76 -0.94 -7.69
CA LEU A 178 31.45 -1.59 -7.62
C LEU A 178 30.31 -0.60 -7.43
N GLN A 179 30.58 0.48 -6.71
CA GLN A 179 29.58 1.48 -6.36
C GLN A 179 30.15 2.89 -6.53
N PRO A 180 30.39 3.31 -7.79
CA PRO A 180 31.02 4.60 -8.10
C PRO A 180 30.15 5.79 -7.67
N VAL A 181 28.85 5.60 -7.53
CA VAL A 181 27.89 6.61 -7.06
C VAL A 181 27.08 6.02 -5.93
N VAL A 182 27.15 6.66 -4.76
CA VAL A 182 26.30 6.32 -3.61
C VAL A 182 25.06 7.20 -3.67
N ILE A 183 23.89 6.60 -3.68
CA ILE A 183 22.63 7.32 -3.58
C ILE A 183 22.36 7.56 -2.09
N ASP A 184 22.44 8.81 -1.66
CA ASP A 184 22.05 9.23 -0.32
C ASP A 184 20.60 9.71 -0.38
N MET A 185 19.69 8.88 0.12
CA MET A 185 18.25 9.13 0.05
C MET A 185 17.73 9.65 1.39
N HIS A 186 17.34 10.91 1.40
CA HIS A 186 16.66 11.53 2.53
C HIS A 186 15.16 11.58 2.28
N ALA A 187 14.40 10.70 2.92
CA ALA A 187 12.96 10.75 2.87
C ALA A 187 12.44 11.93 3.72
N VAL A 188 11.88 12.94 3.08
CA VAL A 188 11.35 14.15 3.74
C VAL A 188 10.06 13.85 4.52
N ALA A 189 9.25 12.91 4.01
CA ALA A 189 8.05 12.44 4.68
C ALA A 189 8.01 10.91 4.62
N ASN A 190 7.44 10.28 5.64
CA ASN A 190 7.36 8.82 5.77
C ASN A 190 8.74 8.11 5.61
N PRO A 191 9.72 8.39 6.49
CA PRO A 191 11.10 7.91 6.34
C PRO A 191 11.21 6.38 6.35
N TYR A 192 10.26 5.70 6.96
CA TYR A 192 10.20 4.23 7.02
C TYR A 192 9.48 3.60 5.84
N LEU A 193 9.08 4.39 4.81
CA LEU A 193 8.27 3.94 3.68
C LEU A 193 7.02 3.15 4.13
N ASN A 194 6.43 3.56 5.24
CA ASN A 194 5.29 2.89 5.82
C ASN A 194 4.05 3.11 4.95
N TYR A 195 3.55 2.02 4.38
CA TYR A 195 2.40 2.05 3.48
C TYR A 195 1.11 2.50 4.20
N ASN A 196 1.03 2.25 5.51
CA ASN A 196 -0.08 2.73 6.33
C ASN A 196 -0.20 4.26 6.28
N VAL A 197 0.92 4.99 6.45
CA VAL A 197 0.93 6.46 6.41
C VAL A 197 0.46 6.97 5.04
N TYR A 198 0.94 6.34 3.96
CA TYR A 198 0.52 6.71 2.60
C TYR A 198 -0.96 6.43 2.36
N LEU A 199 -1.40 5.20 2.63
CA LEU A 199 -2.74 4.74 2.31
C LEU A 199 -3.82 5.41 3.16
N SER A 200 -3.55 5.59 4.46
CA SER A 200 -4.49 6.26 5.38
C SER A 200 -4.74 7.70 4.97
N ASN A 201 -3.70 8.42 4.52
CA ASN A 201 -3.84 9.80 4.05
C ASN A 201 -4.68 9.94 2.77
N VAL A 202 -4.82 8.88 1.98
CA VAL A 202 -5.61 8.87 0.74
C VAL A 202 -7.00 8.28 0.98
N ILE A 203 -7.07 7.13 1.64
CA ILE A 203 -8.35 6.40 1.81
C ILE A 203 -9.28 7.10 2.80
N ILE A 204 -8.77 7.59 3.93
CA ILE A 204 -9.63 8.20 4.95
C ILE A 204 -10.35 9.44 4.41
N PRO A 205 -9.69 10.42 3.77
CA PRO A 205 -10.37 11.54 3.14
C PRO A 205 -11.33 11.10 2.02
N GLY A 206 -10.95 10.08 1.22
CA GLY A 206 -11.81 9.52 0.18
C GLY A 206 -13.12 8.93 0.74
N CYS A 207 -13.04 8.14 1.80
CA CYS A 207 -14.21 7.60 2.49
C CYS A 207 -15.08 8.72 3.08
N LEU A 208 -14.47 9.73 3.70
CA LEU A 208 -15.20 10.89 4.24
C LEU A 208 -15.95 11.63 3.13
N ALA A 209 -15.32 11.84 1.96
CA ALA A 209 -15.98 12.46 0.81
C ALA A 209 -17.21 11.66 0.36
N ILE A 210 -17.10 10.32 0.28
CA ILE A 210 -18.21 9.44 -0.07
C ILE A 210 -19.35 9.57 0.95
N PHE A 211 -19.06 9.59 2.25
CA PHE A 211 -20.08 9.77 3.28
C PHE A 211 -20.76 11.14 3.17
N ILE A 212 -20.02 12.21 2.90
CA ILE A 212 -20.59 13.54 2.70
C ILE A 212 -21.55 13.53 1.49
N PHE A 213 -21.14 12.96 0.35
CA PHE A 213 -22.02 12.82 -0.81
C PHE A 213 -23.27 12.00 -0.50
N MET A 214 -23.11 10.88 0.20
CA MET A 214 -24.24 10.00 0.56
C MET A 214 -25.25 10.71 1.47
N ILE A 215 -24.76 11.46 2.48
CA ILE A 215 -25.61 12.27 3.37
C ILE A 215 -26.33 13.36 2.59
N THR A 216 -25.64 14.04 1.67
CA THR A 216 -26.22 15.10 0.86
C THR A 216 -27.34 14.56 -0.03
N VAL A 217 -27.09 13.46 -0.76
CA VAL A 217 -28.09 12.81 -1.61
C VAL A 217 -29.28 12.30 -0.79
N TYR A 218 -29.03 11.70 0.38
CA TYR A 218 -30.09 11.24 1.26
C TYR A 218 -30.94 12.41 1.81
N SER A 219 -30.30 13.51 2.21
CA SER A 219 -31.01 14.70 2.69
C SER A 219 -31.92 15.29 1.62
N LEU A 220 -31.40 15.51 0.41
CA LEU A 220 -32.19 16.02 -0.71
C LEU A 220 -33.27 15.04 -1.15
N GLY A 221 -32.97 13.75 -1.21
CA GLY A 221 -33.94 12.71 -1.56
C GLY A 221 -35.09 12.59 -0.57
N THR A 222 -34.84 12.79 0.71
CA THR A 222 -35.90 12.82 1.74
C THR A 222 -36.79 14.05 1.62
N GLU A 223 -36.27 15.23 1.28
CA GLU A 223 -37.07 16.43 1.01
C GLU A 223 -38.00 16.22 -0.19
N LEU A 224 -37.51 15.62 -1.27
CA LEU A 224 -38.31 15.30 -2.45
C LEU A 224 -39.38 14.25 -2.13
N LYS A 225 -39.03 13.18 -1.43
CA LYS A 225 -39.92 12.08 -1.07
C LYS A 225 -41.10 12.53 -0.21
N PHE A 226 -40.89 13.46 0.71
CA PHE A 226 -41.92 13.95 1.63
C PHE A 226 -42.57 15.25 1.18
N ASN A 227 -42.31 15.72 -0.05
CA ASN A 227 -42.85 16.96 -0.63
C ASN A 227 -42.57 18.21 0.25
N THR A 228 -41.42 18.22 0.95
CA THR A 228 -40.98 19.33 1.80
C THR A 228 -39.98 20.24 1.10
N ALA A 229 -39.66 19.97 -0.17
CA ALA A 229 -38.73 20.76 -0.97
C ALA A 229 -39.20 22.22 -1.17
N ASP A 230 -40.49 22.44 -1.38
CA ASP A 230 -41.08 23.78 -1.54
C ASP A 230 -40.91 24.63 -0.26
N ASP A 231 -41.04 24.03 0.90
CA ASP A 231 -40.82 24.69 2.17
C ASP A 231 -39.36 25.06 2.41
N LEU A 232 -38.43 24.18 1.94
CA LEU A 232 -37.00 24.44 1.94
C LEU A 232 -36.70 25.64 1.03
N MET A 233 -37.19 25.64 -0.21
CA MET A 233 -37.02 26.69 -1.21
C MET A 233 -37.55 28.03 -0.73
N LYS A 234 -38.77 28.06 -0.19
CA LYS A 234 -39.39 29.28 0.42
C LYS A 234 -38.55 29.85 1.56
N ARG A 235 -37.97 29.00 2.40
CA ARG A 235 -37.11 29.43 3.53
C ARG A 235 -35.75 29.90 3.05
N ALA A 236 -35.24 29.35 1.97
CA ALA A 236 -33.97 29.74 1.35
C ALA A 236 -34.08 31.01 0.48
N ASP A 237 -35.30 31.59 0.29
CA ASP A 237 -35.60 32.76 -0.55
C ASP A 237 -35.12 32.60 -2.01
N GLY A 238 -35.18 31.39 -2.56
CA GLY A 238 -34.74 31.10 -3.92
C GLY A 238 -33.23 31.20 -4.12
N SER A 239 -32.43 31.25 -3.06
CA SER A 239 -30.97 31.37 -3.12
C SER A 239 -30.23 30.02 -3.04
N ILE A 240 -30.85 28.96 -3.56
CA ILE A 240 -30.23 27.65 -3.74
C ILE A 240 -29.94 27.41 -5.21
#